data_a01b330d659cfe6272ac89af1bb6e402
#
_entry.id   a01b330d659cfe6272ac89af1bb6e402
#
_cell.length_a   1.000
_cell.length_b   1.000
_cell.length_c   1.000
_cell.angle_alpha   90.00
_cell.angle_beta   90.00
_cell.angle_gamma   90.00
#
_symmetry.space_group_name_H-M   'P 1'
#
loop_
_entity.id
_entity.type
_entity.pdbx_description
1 polymer ?
#
loop_
_entity_poly.entity_id
_entity_poly.type
_entity_poly.pdbx_seq_one_letter_code
_entity_poly.pdbx_strand_id
1 'polypeptide(L)'
;VNPLDAKEIVATLGTLGVLATLFIETGLLVGLLLPGDSLLFVAGIAASGTAKELFGNQLSYTQLLIWAPIAATVGSQCGHWLGAKYGRPFFDRPNSRFFNQEKVAQTEHWLMKYGLGKALILSHFIPFVRTLINPLCGIIGIPAKRFFIWNIIGSYIWTVSLITAGYLLGERLEGSVDKYLLPIVALIIALSLAPIAIEFLKDRKKRKSTDQDC
;
A
#
# COMPACT_ATOMS: atom_id res chain seq x y z
N VAL A 1 -17.95 -10.60 -1.64
CA VAL A 1 -16.47 -10.40 -1.63
C VAL A 1 -16.13 -9.43 -0.52
N ASN A 2 -15.35 -9.89 0.45
CA ASN A 2 -14.87 -9.01 1.52
C ASN A 2 -13.68 -8.17 0.97
N PRO A 3 -13.79 -6.83 0.86
CA PRO A 3 -12.75 -5.99 0.28
C PRO A 3 -11.48 -5.91 1.15
N LEU A 4 -11.51 -6.46 2.36
CA LEU A 4 -10.37 -6.52 3.28
C LEU A 4 -9.64 -7.87 3.25
N ASP A 5 -10.17 -8.87 2.54
CA ASP A 5 -9.56 -10.18 2.41
C ASP A 5 -8.86 -10.34 1.05
N ALA A 6 -7.54 -10.25 1.06
CA ALA A 6 -6.71 -10.38 -0.13
C ALA A 6 -6.90 -11.74 -0.84
N LYS A 7 -7.11 -12.83 -0.07
CA LYS A 7 -7.33 -14.17 -0.63
C LYS A 7 -8.65 -14.26 -1.38
N GLU A 8 -9.72 -13.70 -0.82
CA GLU A 8 -11.04 -13.69 -1.45
C GLU A 8 -11.06 -12.81 -2.71
N ILE A 9 -10.39 -11.66 -2.69
CA ILE A 9 -10.22 -10.79 -3.87
C ILE A 9 -9.53 -11.55 -5.00
N VAL A 10 -8.42 -12.23 -4.69
CA VAL A 10 -7.64 -12.99 -5.68
C VAL A 10 -8.47 -14.16 -6.24
N ALA A 11 -9.14 -14.92 -5.38
CA ALA A 11 -9.90 -16.10 -5.79
C ALA A 11 -11.14 -15.77 -6.64
N THR A 12 -11.84 -14.67 -6.32
CA THR A 12 -13.11 -14.30 -6.97
C THR A 12 -12.95 -13.35 -8.15
N LEU A 13 -12.10 -12.34 -8.01
CA LEU A 13 -11.95 -11.26 -9.00
C LEU A 13 -10.66 -11.39 -9.84
N GLY A 14 -9.77 -12.30 -9.44
CA GLY A 14 -8.52 -12.56 -10.16
C GLY A 14 -7.64 -11.32 -10.34
N THR A 15 -6.94 -11.26 -11.48
CA THR A 15 -6.02 -10.15 -11.78
C THR A 15 -6.72 -8.79 -11.76
N LEU A 16 -7.95 -8.68 -12.27
CA LEU A 16 -8.68 -7.41 -12.29
C LEU A 16 -8.98 -6.90 -10.89
N GLY A 17 -9.34 -7.78 -9.96
CA GLY A 17 -9.56 -7.42 -8.56
C GLY A 17 -8.28 -6.87 -7.91
N VAL A 18 -7.14 -7.50 -8.17
CA VAL A 18 -5.83 -7.03 -7.69
C VAL A 18 -5.54 -5.62 -8.23
N LEU A 19 -5.69 -5.40 -9.53
CA LEU A 19 -5.41 -4.11 -10.17
C LEU A 19 -6.35 -3.00 -9.67
N ALA A 20 -7.64 -3.28 -9.57
CA ALA A 20 -8.63 -2.33 -9.07
C ALA A 20 -8.35 -1.94 -7.62
N THR A 21 -8.04 -2.91 -6.77
CA THR A 21 -7.71 -2.66 -5.36
C THR A 21 -6.45 -1.83 -5.23
N LEU A 22 -5.39 -2.13 -6.00
CA LEU A 22 -4.16 -1.33 -6.01
C LEU A 22 -4.40 0.11 -6.46
N PHE A 23 -5.19 0.30 -7.51
CA PHE A 23 -5.55 1.64 -7.99
C PHE A 23 -6.30 2.43 -6.91
N ILE A 24 -7.29 1.83 -6.26
CA ILE A 24 -8.07 2.47 -5.20
C ILE A 24 -7.18 2.80 -4.00
N GLU A 25 -6.34 1.85 -3.58
CA GLU A 25 -5.44 2.01 -2.43
C GLU A 25 -4.44 3.13 -2.63
N THR A 26 -3.81 3.19 -3.81
CA THR A 26 -2.78 4.20 -4.08
C THR A 26 -3.35 5.55 -4.48
N GLY A 27 -4.55 5.58 -5.06
CA GLY A 27 -5.18 6.78 -5.60
C GLY A 27 -6.15 7.48 -4.67
N LEU A 28 -6.85 6.71 -3.85
CA LEU A 28 -7.87 7.24 -2.96
C LEU A 28 -7.42 7.09 -1.51
N LEU A 29 -7.66 8.14 -0.72
CA LEU A 29 -7.33 8.14 0.72
C LEU A 29 -8.08 7.07 1.52
N VAL A 30 -9.21 6.59 1.00
CA VAL A 30 -9.97 5.44 1.54
C VAL A 30 -9.16 4.15 1.44
N GLY A 31 -8.21 4.08 0.51
CA GLY A 31 -7.32 2.94 0.31
C GLY A 31 -6.37 2.64 1.48
N LEU A 32 -6.22 3.56 2.44
CA LEU A 32 -5.46 3.33 3.67
C LEU A 32 -5.92 2.09 4.46
N LEU A 33 -7.19 1.68 4.27
CA LEU A 33 -7.78 0.50 4.91
C LEU A 33 -7.61 -0.78 4.08
N LEU A 34 -7.14 -0.69 2.84
CA LEU A 34 -7.00 -1.84 1.96
C LEU A 34 -5.64 -2.52 2.14
N PRO A 35 -5.60 -3.86 2.11
CA PRO A 35 -4.39 -4.64 2.40
C PRO A 35 -3.51 -4.83 1.15
N GLY A 36 -3.03 -3.76 0.49
CA GLY A 36 -2.31 -3.85 -0.78
C GLY A 36 -1.01 -4.63 -0.74
N ASP A 37 -0.21 -4.51 0.32
CA ASP A 37 1.03 -5.28 0.46
C ASP A 37 0.73 -6.77 0.56
N SER A 38 -0.27 -7.13 1.39
CA SER A 38 -0.75 -8.52 1.49
C SER A 38 -1.37 -9.01 0.19
N LEU A 39 -2.10 -8.14 -0.51
CA LEU A 39 -2.75 -8.47 -1.78
C LEU A 39 -1.71 -8.78 -2.87
N LEU A 40 -0.66 -7.96 -3.00
CA LEU A 40 0.43 -8.19 -3.96
C LEU A 40 1.17 -9.49 -3.66
N PHE A 41 1.44 -9.74 -2.39
CA PHE A 41 2.12 -10.95 -1.97
C PHE A 41 1.27 -12.21 -2.22
N VAL A 42 -0.03 -12.18 -1.85
CA VAL A 42 -0.98 -13.26 -2.11
C VAL A 42 -1.19 -13.47 -3.61
N ALA A 43 -1.25 -12.39 -4.41
CA ALA A 43 -1.32 -12.49 -5.87
C ALA A 43 -0.05 -13.14 -6.46
N GLY A 44 1.12 -12.89 -5.88
CA GLY A 44 2.35 -13.57 -6.23
C GLY A 44 2.27 -15.08 -5.97
N ILE A 45 1.79 -15.51 -4.81
CA ILE A 45 1.54 -16.93 -4.50
C ILE A 45 0.52 -17.51 -5.47
N ALA A 46 -0.55 -16.79 -5.77
CA ALA A 46 -1.60 -17.21 -6.71
C ALA A 46 -1.13 -17.30 -8.17
N ALA A 47 0.06 -16.79 -8.48
CA ALA A 47 0.69 -16.94 -9.78
C ALA A 47 1.67 -18.14 -9.84
N SER A 48 2.00 -18.76 -8.72
CA SER A 48 2.91 -19.92 -8.63
C SER A 48 2.23 -21.25 -8.96
N GLY A 49 3.01 -22.34 -9.03
CA GLY A 49 2.52 -23.69 -9.28
C GLY A 49 1.50 -24.20 -8.27
N THR A 50 1.63 -23.80 -7.00
CA THR A 50 0.69 -24.14 -5.91
C THR A 50 -0.67 -23.43 -5.97
N ALA A 51 -0.83 -22.47 -6.89
CA ALA A 51 -2.02 -21.62 -6.98
C ALA A 51 -3.34 -22.40 -7.18
N LYS A 52 -3.31 -23.44 -8.01
CA LYS A 52 -4.52 -24.22 -8.30
C LYS A 52 -5.06 -24.94 -7.08
N GLU A 53 -4.19 -25.40 -6.20
CA GLU A 53 -4.58 -26.08 -4.96
C GLU A 53 -5.17 -25.11 -3.94
N LEU A 54 -4.65 -23.87 -3.89
CA LEU A 54 -5.00 -22.87 -2.89
C LEU A 54 -6.17 -21.98 -3.26
N PHE A 55 -6.28 -21.60 -4.55
CA PHE A 55 -7.20 -20.57 -5.04
C PHE A 55 -8.18 -21.11 -6.09
N GLY A 56 -8.01 -22.36 -6.56
CA GLY A 56 -8.78 -22.93 -7.65
C GLY A 56 -8.40 -22.38 -9.04
N ASN A 57 -7.71 -21.26 -9.10
CA ASN A 57 -7.22 -20.59 -10.30
C ASN A 57 -5.78 -20.16 -10.17
N GLN A 58 -5.04 -20.11 -11.28
CA GLN A 58 -3.69 -19.59 -11.34
C GLN A 58 -3.67 -18.25 -12.06
N LEU A 59 -3.09 -17.22 -11.42
CA LEU A 59 -2.87 -15.92 -12.04
C LEU A 59 -1.62 -15.96 -12.94
N SER A 60 -1.61 -15.09 -13.93
CA SER A 60 -0.42 -14.94 -14.79
C SER A 60 0.60 -14.03 -14.10
N TYR A 61 1.78 -14.60 -13.75
CA TYR A 61 2.89 -13.86 -13.17
C TYR A 61 3.33 -12.68 -14.06
N THR A 62 3.46 -12.91 -15.37
CA THR A 62 3.85 -11.86 -16.32
C THR A 62 2.84 -10.72 -16.39
N GLN A 63 1.53 -11.05 -16.38
CA GLN A 63 0.50 -10.02 -16.37
C GLN A 63 0.56 -9.18 -15.08
N LEU A 64 0.77 -9.81 -13.93
CA LEU A 64 0.91 -9.09 -12.67
C LEU A 64 2.12 -8.16 -12.67
N LEU A 65 3.28 -8.61 -13.18
CA LEU A 65 4.50 -7.78 -13.24
C LEU A 65 4.36 -6.56 -14.16
N ILE A 66 3.51 -6.64 -15.18
CA ILE A 66 3.28 -5.52 -16.09
C ILE A 66 2.19 -4.59 -15.55
N TRP A 67 1.04 -5.14 -15.19
CA TRP A 67 -0.14 -4.33 -14.92
C TRP A 67 -0.24 -3.81 -13.49
N ALA A 68 0.32 -4.50 -12.48
CA ALA A 68 0.26 -4.03 -11.11
C ALA A 68 1.07 -2.73 -10.90
N PRO A 69 2.31 -2.59 -11.41
CA PRO A 69 3.02 -1.30 -11.37
C PRO A 69 2.27 -0.17 -12.06
N ILE A 70 1.63 -0.47 -13.22
CA ILE A 70 0.85 0.51 -13.97
C ILE A 70 -0.36 0.97 -13.15
N ALA A 71 -1.13 0.03 -12.60
CA ALA A 71 -2.30 0.34 -11.77
C ALA A 71 -1.92 1.19 -10.55
N ALA A 72 -0.84 0.82 -9.84
CA ALA A 72 -0.33 1.57 -8.70
C ALA A 72 0.14 2.98 -9.10
N THR A 73 0.85 3.10 -10.24
CA THR A 73 1.34 4.39 -10.74
C THR A 73 0.20 5.32 -11.12
N VAL A 74 -0.81 4.80 -11.85
CA VAL A 74 -1.96 5.59 -12.27
C VAL A 74 -2.81 6.00 -11.05
N GLY A 75 -3.00 5.09 -10.10
CA GLY A 75 -3.66 5.41 -8.83
C GLY A 75 -2.95 6.54 -8.08
N SER A 76 -1.64 6.41 -7.85
CA SER A 76 -0.85 7.43 -7.18
C SER A 76 -0.89 8.79 -7.91
N GLN A 77 -0.85 8.78 -9.24
CA GLN A 77 -0.97 9.99 -10.05
C GLN A 77 -2.35 10.64 -9.90
N CYS A 78 -3.41 9.82 -9.82
CA CYS A 78 -4.76 10.29 -9.52
C CYS A 78 -4.81 10.93 -8.12
N GLY A 79 -4.21 10.30 -7.11
CA GLY A 79 -4.09 10.85 -5.76
C GLY A 79 -3.37 12.19 -5.72
N HIS A 80 -2.24 12.31 -6.45
CA HIS A 80 -1.51 13.57 -6.62
C HIS A 80 -2.40 14.66 -7.25
N TRP A 81 -3.09 14.35 -8.35
CA TRP A 81 -3.99 15.30 -9.01
C TRP A 81 -5.15 15.74 -8.11
N LEU A 82 -5.77 14.80 -7.38
CA LEU A 82 -6.82 15.12 -6.41
C LEU A 82 -6.29 16.03 -5.30
N GLY A 83 -5.08 15.77 -4.80
CA GLY A 83 -4.41 16.61 -3.82
C GLY A 83 -4.15 18.01 -4.34
N ALA A 84 -3.64 18.16 -5.58
CA ALA A 84 -3.37 19.44 -6.20
C ALA A 84 -4.65 20.27 -6.43
N LYS A 85 -5.75 19.62 -6.82
CA LYS A 85 -7.00 20.30 -7.17
C LYS A 85 -7.89 20.59 -5.99
N TYR A 86 -8.00 19.64 -5.05
CA TYR A 86 -8.99 19.69 -3.97
C TYR A 86 -8.37 19.68 -2.57
N GLY A 87 -7.06 19.48 -2.45
CA GLY A 87 -6.43 19.17 -1.17
C GLY A 87 -6.41 20.33 -0.19
N ARG A 88 -6.18 21.57 -0.62
CA ARG A 88 -6.07 22.73 0.28
C ARG A 88 -7.24 22.87 1.26
N PRO A 89 -8.53 22.83 0.84
CA PRO A 89 -9.66 22.97 1.77
C PRO A 89 -9.77 21.83 2.79
N PHE A 90 -9.22 20.64 2.47
CA PHE A 90 -9.24 19.49 3.37
C PHE A 90 -8.14 19.54 4.43
N PHE A 91 -6.99 20.15 4.12
CA PHE A 91 -5.83 20.22 5.01
C PHE A 91 -5.80 21.50 5.86
N ASP A 92 -6.58 22.50 5.54
CA ASP A 92 -6.74 23.74 6.33
C ASP A 92 -7.64 23.54 7.58
N ARG A 93 -8.18 22.33 7.80
CA ARG A 93 -9.01 22.02 8.97
C ARG A 93 -8.14 21.77 10.20
N PRO A 94 -8.19 22.61 11.24
CA PRO A 94 -7.29 22.54 12.40
C PRO A 94 -7.45 21.26 13.24
N ASN A 95 -8.59 20.56 13.15
CA ASN A 95 -8.93 19.39 13.98
C ASN A 95 -8.95 18.07 13.22
N SER A 96 -8.40 17.98 12.02
CA SER A 96 -8.37 16.73 11.27
C SER A 96 -7.21 15.83 11.72
N ARG A 97 -7.54 14.62 12.20
CA ARG A 97 -6.56 13.63 12.71
C ARG A 97 -5.60 13.13 11.62
N PHE A 98 -6.04 13.10 10.38
CA PHE A 98 -5.29 12.58 9.23
C PHE A 98 -4.85 13.67 8.25
N PHE A 99 -5.52 14.83 8.25
CA PHE A 99 -5.33 15.90 7.28
C PHE A 99 -5.16 17.23 8.01
N ASN A 100 -3.93 17.52 8.44
CA ASN A 100 -3.59 18.77 9.11
C ASN A 100 -2.31 19.38 8.51
N GLN A 101 -2.08 20.65 8.77
CA GLN A 101 -0.91 21.40 8.31
C GLN A 101 0.41 20.79 8.80
N GLU A 102 0.40 20.12 9.95
CA GLU A 102 1.57 19.41 10.47
C GLU A 102 2.04 18.29 9.54
N LYS A 103 1.10 17.51 8.96
CA LYS A 103 1.44 16.45 7.99
C LYS A 103 2.01 17.02 6.69
N VAL A 104 1.52 18.16 6.24
CA VAL A 104 2.08 18.90 5.09
C VAL A 104 3.52 19.30 5.40
N ALA A 105 3.75 19.97 6.53
CA ALA A 105 5.10 20.40 6.95
C ALA A 105 6.07 19.22 7.15
N GLN A 106 5.61 18.11 7.73
CA GLN A 106 6.41 16.89 7.87
C GLN A 106 6.82 16.33 6.50
N THR A 107 5.89 16.33 5.53
CA THR A 107 6.17 15.86 4.17
C THR A 107 7.16 16.76 3.47
N GLU A 108 7.01 18.09 3.56
CA GLU A 108 7.98 19.06 3.03
C GLU A 108 9.38 18.84 3.63
N HIS A 109 9.45 18.70 4.96
CA HIS A 109 10.73 18.41 5.64
C HIS A 109 11.37 17.11 5.15
N TRP A 110 10.55 16.06 4.95
CA TRP A 110 11.03 14.76 4.45
C TRP A 110 11.56 14.86 3.02
N LEU A 111 10.82 15.57 2.15
CA LEU A 111 11.23 15.84 0.77
C LEU A 111 12.51 16.67 0.70
N MET A 112 12.66 17.67 1.56
CA MET A 112 13.90 18.47 1.66
C MET A 112 15.09 17.66 2.16
N LYS A 113 14.89 16.82 3.18
CA LYS A 113 15.94 16.01 3.80
C LYS A 113 16.51 14.93 2.87
N TYR A 114 15.66 14.21 2.16
CA TYR A 114 16.04 13.05 1.34
C TYR A 114 16.07 13.35 -0.15
N GLY A 115 15.53 14.47 -0.57
CA GLY A 115 15.25 14.82 -1.96
C GLY A 115 14.03 14.07 -2.51
N LEU A 116 13.37 14.65 -3.50
CA LEU A 116 12.09 14.15 -4.04
C LEU A 116 12.17 12.68 -4.47
N GLY A 117 13.21 12.29 -5.21
CA GLY A 117 13.32 10.93 -5.75
C GLY A 117 13.43 9.86 -4.68
N LYS A 118 14.40 10.02 -3.76
CA LYS A 118 14.60 9.04 -2.67
C LYS A 118 13.38 8.98 -1.75
N ALA A 119 12.81 10.13 -1.40
CA ALA A 119 11.63 10.21 -0.55
C ALA A 119 10.43 9.47 -1.17
N LEU A 120 10.15 9.67 -2.45
CA LEU A 120 9.05 8.98 -3.16
C LEU A 120 9.29 7.48 -3.29
N ILE A 121 10.50 7.04 -3.62
CA ILE A 121 10.80 5.60 -3.70
C ILE A 121 10.63 4.94 -2.32
N LEU A 122 11.24 5.52 -1.28
CA LEU A 122 11.17 4.97 0.07
C LEU A 122 9.74 4.96 0.64
N SER A 123 8.92 5.95 0.27
CA SER A 123 7.54 6.04 0.73
C SER A 123 6.69 4.83 0.33
N HIS A 124 6.99 4.17 -0.81
CA HIS A 124 6.26 2.99 -1.25
C HIS A 124 6.38 1.80 -0.29
N PHE A 125 7.48 1.73 0.47
CA PHE A 125 7.72 0.68 1.45
C PHE A 125 7.13 0.95 2.84
N ILE A 126 6.54 2.14 3.04
CA ILE A 126 5.91 2.51 4.30
C ILE A 126 4.41 2.70 4.04
N PRO A 127 3.54 1.74 4.44
CA PRO A 127 2.14 1.69 4.02
C PRO A 127 1.38 2.99 4.27
N PHE A 128 1.56 3.60 5.43
CA PHE A 128 0.89 4.84 5.82
C PHE A 128 1.39 6.06 5.02
N VAL A 129 2.71 6.13 4.80
CA VAL A 129 3.34 7.24 4.07
C VAL A 129 2.97 7.17 2.59
N ARG A 130 2.96 5.98 2.01
CA ARG A 130 2.63 5.74 0.60
C ARG A 130 1.30 6.36 0.19
N THR A 131 0.26 6.13 0.96
CA THR A 131 -1.08 6.63 0.63
C THR A 131 -1.20 8.14 0.83
N LEU A 132 -0.54 8.70 1.84
CA LEU A 132 -0.63 10.13 2.17
C LEU A 132 0.29 11.00 1.32
N ILE A 133 1.46 10.50 0.91
CA ILE A 133 2.46 11.31 0.19
C ILE A 133 1.96 11.76 -1.19
N ASN A 134 1.12 10.95 -1.85
CA ASN A 134 0.59 11.24 -3.17
C ASN A 134 -0.23 12.55 -3.18
N PRO A 135 -1.31 12.68 -2.40
CA PRO A 135 -2.05 13.93 -2.34
C PRO A 135 -1.24 15.07 -1.70
N LEU A 136 -0.37 14.78 -0.72
CA LEU A 136 0.48 15.80 -0.10
C LEU A 136 1.44 16.44 -1.10
N CYS A 137 2.08 15.65 -1.96
CA CYS A 137 2.91 16.17 -3.05
C CYS A 137 2.12 17.07 -4.01
N GLY A 138 0.84 16.76 -4.25
CA GLY A 138 -0.05 17.61 -5.03
C GLY A 138 -0.34 18.94 -4.35
N ILE A 139 -0.63 18.94 -3.05
CA ILE A 139 -0.91 20.13 -2.23
C ILE A 139 0.31 21.08 -2.16
N ILE A 140 1.50 20.50 -1.96
CA ILE A 140 2.77 21.24 -1.91
C ILE A 140 3.15 21.83 -3.27
N GLY A 141 2.48 21.39 -4.36
CA GLY A 141 2.73 21.90 -5.71
C GLY A 141 3.91 21.24 -6.43
N ILE A 142 4.26 20.00 -6.06
CA ILE A 142 5.25 19.23 -6.81
C ILE A 142 4.74 19.04 -8.25
N PRO A 143 5.55 19.38 -9.29
CA PRO A 143 5.12 19.22 -10.67
C PRO A 143 4.76 17.78 -11.00
N ALA A 144 3.58 17.56 -11.60
CA ALA A 144 3.04 16.23 -11.91
C ALA A 144 4.03 15.34 -12.69
N LYS A 145 4.80 15.93 -13.62
CA LYS A 145 5.82 15.22 -14.40
C LYS A 145 6.97 14.72 -13.53
N ARG A 146 7.45 15.52 -12.58
CA ARG A 146 8.53 15.11 -11.66
C ARG A 146 8.05 14.03 -10.69
N PHE A 147 6.83 14.20 -10.17
CA PHE A 147 6.17 13.18 -9.34
C PHE A 147 6.05 11.86 -10.10
N PHE A 148 5.51 11.88 -11.33
CA PHE A 148 5.30 10.71 -12.17
C PHE A 148 6.58 9.88 -12.39
N ILE A 149 7.71 10.51 -12.70
CA ILE A 149 8.97 9.82 -12.96
C ILE A 149 9.44 9.00 -11.74
N TRP A 150 9.41 9.61 -10.55
CA TRP A 150 9.86 8.93 -9.35
C TRP A 150 8.81 7.95 -8.79
N ASN A 151 7.55 8.26 -9.01
CA ASN A 151 6.44 7.40 -8.63
C ASN A 151 6.44 6.09 -9.45
N ILE A 152 6.67 6.13 -10.76
CA ILE A 152 6.73 4.90 -11.58
C ILE A 152 7.89 4.01 -11.14
N ILE A 153 9.06 4.58 -10.82
CA ILE A 153 10.21 3.82 -10.33
C ILE A 153 9.87 3.16 -8.98
N GLY A 154 9.31 3.92 -8.04
CA GLY A 154 8.93 3.42 -6.73
C GLY A 154 7.85 2.35 -6.79
N SER A 155 6.78 2.60 -7.56
CA SER A 155 5.70 1.63 -7.78
C SER A 155 6.20 0.32 -8.40
N TYR A 156 7.09 0.42 -9.39
CA TYR A 156 7.67 -0.75 -10.04
C TYR A 156 8.50 -1.58 -9.07
N ILE A 157 9.44 -0.97 -8.35
CA ILE A 157 10.29 -1.66 -7.38
C ILE A 157 9.44 -2.32 -6.29
N TRP A 158 8.47 -1.58 -5.74
CA TRP A 158 7.60 -2.08 -4.67
C TRP A 158 6.72 -3.25 -5.13
N THR A 159 5.96 -3.10 -6.23
CA THR A 159 5.01 -4.14 -6.68
C THR A 159 5.75 -5.39 -7.16
N VAL A 160 6.82 -5.24 -7.95
CA VAL A 160 7.62 -6.36 -8.44
C VAL A 160 8.27 -7.13 -7.30
N SER A 161 8.82 -6.44 -6.30
CA SER A 161 9.47 -7.11 -5.17
C SER A 161 8.47 -7.97 -4.38
N LEU A 162 7.26 -7.46 -4.10
CA LEU A 162 6.24 -8.20 -3.34
C LEU A 162 5.65 -9.36 -4.15
N ILE A 163 5.31 -9.14 -5.41
CA ILE A 163 4.80 -10.20 -6.29
C ILE A 163 5.84 -11.31 -6.46
N THR A 164 7.10 -10.95 -6.70
CA THR A 164 8.17 -11.93 -6.87
C THR A 164 8.45 -12.69 -5.58
N ALA A 165 8.45 -12.00 -4.44
CA ALA A 165 8.61 -12.66 -3.15
C ALA A 165 7.49 -13.66 -2.88
N GLY A 166 6.24 -13.30 -3.16
CA GLY A 166 5.08 -14.19 -3.07
C GLY A 166 5.18 -15.39 -4.02
N TYR A 167 5.56 -15.13 -5.29
CA TYR A 167 5.73 -16.16 -6.30
C TYR A 167 6.79 -17.19 -5.90
N LEU A 168 7.99 -16.74 -5.52
CA LEU A 168 9.09 -17.60 -5.11
C LEU A 168 8.74 -18.42 -3.85
N LEU A 169 8.00 -17.82 -2.93
CA LEU A 169 7.52 -18.57 -1.77
C LEU A 169 6.51 -19.64 -2.19
N GLY A 170 5.56 -19.30 -3.05
CA GLY A 170 4.59 -20.25 -3.58
C GLY A 170 5.23 -21.43 -4.29
N GLU A 171 6.25 -21.23 -5.11
CA GLU A 171 7.01 -22.30 -5.76
C GLU A 171 7.71 -23.23 -4.77
N ARG A 172 8.24 -22.67 -3.66
CA ARG A 172 8.89 -23.48 -2.61
C ARG A 172 7.92 -24.29 -1.75
N LEU A 173 6.65 -23.90 -1.73
CA LEU A 173 5.60 -24.59 -0.97
C LEU A 173 4.95 -25.71 -1.77
N GLU A 174 5.30 -25.88 -3.03
CA GLU A 174 4.80 -26.96 -3.87
C GLU A 174 5.05 -28.32 -3.20
N GLY A 175 3.97 -29.07 -2.91
CA GLY A 175 4.02 -30.34 -2.20
C GLY A 175 4.08 -30.31 -0.66
N SER A 176 4.07 -29.12 -0.03
CA SER A 176 4.11 -28.98 1.45
C SER A 176 3.09 -27.93 1.96
N VAL A 177 2.06 -27.68 1.18
CA VAL A 177 1.10 -26.58 1.36
C VAL A 177 0.43 -26.61 2.73
N ASP A 178 -0.02 -27.79 3.20
CA ASP A 178 -0.81 -27.91 4.43
C ASP A 178 -0.05 -27.53 5.71
N LYS A 179 1.28 -27.67 5.71
CA LYS A 179 2.09 -27.49 6.93
C LYS A 179 2.57 -26.05 7.14
N TYR A 180 2.85 -25.31 6.08
CA TYR A 180 3.50 -23.98 6.16
C TYR A 180 2.62 -22.81 5.73
N LEU A 181 1.51 -23.09 5.07
CA LEU A 181 0.64 -22.02 4.57
C LEU A 181 0.00 -21.19 5.68
N LEU A 182 -0.60 -21.86 6.67
CA LEU A 182 -1.26 -21.19 7.79
C LEU A 182 -0.32 -20.27 8.58
N PRO A 183 0.89 -20.71 9.01
CA PRO A 183 1.82 -19.83 9.71
C PRO A 183 2.35 -18.69 8.84
N ILE A 184 2.52 -18.89 7.54
CA ILE A 184 3.02 -17.83 6.62
C ILE A 184 1.93 -16.80 6.37
N VAL A 185 0.70 -17.20 6.08
CA VAL A 185 -0.45 -16.29 5.94
C VAL A 185 -0.69 -15.53 7.25
N ALA A 186 -0.61 -16.20 8.40
CA ALA A 186 -0.73 -15.55 9.69
C ALA A 186 0.40 -14.53 9.95
N LEU A 187 1.63 -14.82 9.55
CA LEU A 187 2.77 -13.90 9.65
C LEU A 187 2.57 -12.68 8.75
N ILE A 188 2.08 -12.86 7.52
CA ILE A 188 1.82 -11.76 6.58
C ILE A 188 0.70 -10.86 7.14
N ILE A 189 -0.39 -11.45 7.63
CA ILE A 189 -1.47 -10.71 8.27
C ILE A 189 -0.95 -9.97 9.50
N ALA A 190 -0.15 -10.60 10.33
CA ALA A 190 0.45 -9.98 11.51
C ALA A 190 1.36 -8.80 11.13
N LEU A 191 2.21 -8.95 10.11
CA LEU A 191 3.07 -7.87 9.60
C LEU A 191 2.27 -6.73 8.98
N SER A 192 1.17 -7.03 8.29
CA SER A 192 0.27 -6.02 7.70
C SER A 192 -0.53 -5.25 8.76
N LEU A 193 -0.91 -5.93 9.86
CA LEU A 193 -1.64 -5.31 10.97
C LEU A 193 -0.72 -4.66 12.01
N ALA A 194 0.57 -5.02 12.04
CA ALA A 194 1.53 -4.50 13.01
C ALA A 194 1.59 -2.97 13.09
N PRO A 195 1.66 -2.20 11.97
CA PRO A 195 1.68 -0.74 12.03
C PRO A 195 0.39 -0.17 12.61
N ILE A 196 -0.76 -0.74 12.29
CA ILE A 196 -2.07 -0.33 12.82
C ILE A 196 -2.15 -0.61 14.32
N ALA A 197 -1.70 -1.79 14.75
CA ALA A 197 -1.68 -2.18 16.15
C ALA A 197 -0.71 -1.30 16.98
N ILE A 198 0.47 -0.99 16.45
CA ILE A 198 1.45 -0.12 17.09
C ILE A 198 0.90 1.30 17.27
N GLU A 199 0.22 1.84 16.27
CA GLU A 199 -0.37 3.18 16.35
C GLU A 199 -1.53 3.23 17.35
N PHE A 200 -2.38 2.21 17.36
CA PHE A 200 -3.45 2.06 18.34
C PHE A 200 -2.94 1.93 19.79
N LEU A 201 -1.84 1.19 19.97
CA LEU A 201 -1.21 1.05 21.29
C LEU A 201 -0.54 2.35 21.76
N LYS A 202 0.10 3.10 20.85
CA LYS A 202 0.68 4.42 21.15
C LYS A 202 -0.39 5.44 21.53
N ASP A 203 -1.54 5.44 20.87
CA ASP A 203 -2.67 6.32 21.18
C ASP A 203 -3.30 6.00 22.55
N ARG A 204 -3.40 4.71 22.90
CA ARG A 204 -3.86 4.29 24.23
C ARG A 204 -2.90 4.75 25.35
N LYS A 205 -1.58 4.70 25.05
CA LYS A 205 -0.57 5.12 26.03
C LYS A 205 -0.57 6.64 26.25
N LYS A 206 -0.79 7.43 25.19
CA LYS A 206 -0.95 8.89 25.29
C LYS A 206 -2.19 9.30 26.09
N ARG A 207 -3.32 8.62 25.91
CA ARG A 207 -4.54 8.90 26.69
C ARG A 207 -4.36 8.61 28.17
N LYS A 208 -3.63 7.54 28.54
CA LYS A 208 -3.37 7.22 29.96
C LYS A 208 -2.43 8.20 30.64
N SER A 209 -1.48 8.84 29.93
CA SER A 209 -0.59 9.84 30.52
C SER A 209 -1.29 11.19 30.75
N THR A 210 -2.30 11.53 29.94
CA THR A 210 -3.06 12.77 30.09
C THR A 210 -4.07 12.68 31.25
N ASP A 211 -4.58 11.49 31.60
CA ASP A 211 -5.48 11.26 32.72
C ASP A 211 -4.75 11.14 34.08
N GLN A 212 -3.42 11.09 34.13
CA GLN A 212 -2.62 11.05 35.35
C GLN A 212 -2.08 12.43 35.78
N ASP A 213 -2.15 13.43 34.90
CA ASP A 213 -1.68 14.81 35.18
C ASP A 213 -2.84 15.79 35.49
N CYS A 214 -4.05 15.29 35.71
CA CYS A 214 -5.21 15.98 36.30
C CYS A 214 -5.52 15.38 37.66
#